data_4cc623a77dbd006f49b8526975c8f6a2
#
_entry.id   4cc623a77dbd006f49b8526975c8f6a2
#
_cell.length_a   1.000
_cell.length_b   1.000
_cell.length_c   1.000
_cell.angle_alpha   90.00
_cell.angle_beta   90.00
_cell.angle_gamma   90.00
#
_symmetry.space_group_name_H-M   'P 1'
#
loop_
_entity.id
_entity.type
_entity.pdbx_description
1 polymer ?
#
loop_
_entity_poly.entity_id
_entity_poly.type
_entity_poly.pdbx_seq_one_letter_code
_entity_poly.pdbx_strand_id
1 'polypeptide(L)'
;MIRGHFRSRKIEDIVEEAENLAKNGVKELILIAQDTSRYGKDLYGEYSLDKLLEKLVTVDGIKWIRVHYFYPEAITDSLIDTMAKYDKICNYIDMPVQHGNNEILRRMARRTTQEQMVERINKIREKMPDCTIRTSI
;
A
#
# COMPACT_ATOMS: atom_id res chain seq x y z
N MET A 1 -5.58 -16.33 -18.03
CA MET A 1 -5.04 -15.30 -17.10
C MET A 1 -4.87 -14.02 -17.90
N ILE A 2 -5.66 -12.98 -17.61
CA ILE A 2 -5.79 -11.79 -18.47
C ILE A 2 -4.58 -10.85 -18.34
N ARG A 3 -3.91 -10.82 -17.18
CA ARG A 3 -2.83 -9.86 -16.87
C ARG A 3 -1.44 -10.46 -16.64
N GLY A 4 -1.27 -11.75 -16.88
CA GLY A 4 0.01 -12.42 -16.70
C GLY A 4 0.41 -12.62 -15.24
N HIS A 5 1.69 -12.88 -15.00
CA HIS A 5 2.26 -13.04 -13.67
C HIS A 5 2.43 -11.69 -12.97
N PHE A 6 2.37 -11.68 -11.63
CA PHE A 6 2.72 -10.52 -10.81
C PHE A 6 4.16 -10.09 -11.12
N ARG A 7 4.35 -8.77 -11.33
CA ARG A 7 5.63 -8.23 -11.76
C ARG A 7 5.83 -6.84 -11.18
N SER A 8 6.84 -6.70 -10.32
CA SER A 8 7.25 -5.43 -9.75
C SER A 8 8.24 -4.70 -10.66
N ARG A 9 8.22 -3.38 -10.66
CA ARG A 9 9.28 -2.53 -11.22
C ARG A 9 10.36 -2.32 -10.16
N LYS A 10 11.59 -2.08 -10.55
CA LYS A 10 12.67 -1.75 -9.62
C LYS A 10 12.39 -0.42 -8.89
N ILE A 11 12.88 -0.29 -7.66
CA ILE A 11 12.73 0.94 -6.87
C ILE A 11 13.36 2.12 -7.62
N GLU A 12 14.55 1.92 -8.20
CA GLU A 12 15.30 2.95 -8.91
C GLU A 12 14.51 3.51 -10.10
N ASP A 13 13.87 2.64 -10.90
CA ASP A 13 13.08 3.03 -12.07
C ASP A 13 11.84 3.85 -11.67
N ILE A 14 11.23 3.52 -10.52
CA ILE A 14 10.05 4.24 -10.01
C ILE A 14 10.48 5.60 -9.44
N VAL A 15 11.61 5.66 -8.75
CA VAL A 15 12.15 6.92 -8.20
C VAL A 15 12.54 7.87 -9.33
N GLU A 16 13.23 7.39 -10.36
CA GLU A 16 13.57 8.19 -11.54
C GLU A 16 12.32 8.77 -12.24
N GLU A 17 11.28 7.96 -12.40
CA GLU A 17 10.00 8.44 -12.92
C GLU A 17 9.39 9.50 -12.03
N ALA A 18 9.38 9.31 -10.71
CA ALA A 18 8.87 10.27 -9.75
C ALA A 18 9.63 11.61 -9.79
N GLU A 19 10.96 11.58 -9.91
CA GLU A 19 11.79 12.78 -10.10
C GLU A 19 11.45 13.53 -11.38
N ASN A 20 11.25 12.79 -12.48
CA ASN A 20 10.87 13.40 -13.77
C ASN A 20 9.47 14.02 -13.70
N LEU A 21 8.51 13.36 -13.03
CA LEU A 21 7.18 13.92 -12.79
C LEU A 21 7.24 15.19 -11.92
N ALA A 22 8.07 15.19 -10.87
CA ALA A 22 8.26 16.34 -10.00
C ALA A 22 8.85 17.54 -10.75
N LYS A 23 9.85 17.33 -11.62
CA LYS A 23 10.42 18.35 -12.51
C LYS A 23 9.37 18.99 -13.44
N ASN A 24 8.37 18.20 -13.84
CA ASN A 24 7.23 18.65 -14.64
C ASN A 24 6.08 19.25 -13.82
N GLY A 25 6.29 19.50 -12.52
CA GLY A 25 5.35 20.23 -11.67
C GLY A 25 4.31 19.35 -10.97
N VAL A 26 4.36 18.02 -11.09
CA VAL A 26 3.48 17.09 -10.37
C VAL A 26 3.71 17.22 -8.86
N LYS A 27 2.62 17.27 -8.08
CA LYS A 27 2.65 17.45 -6.62
C LYS A 27 2.18 16.22 -5.84
N GLU A 28 1.36 15.39 -6.43
CA GLU A 28 0.86 14.15 -5.81
C GLU A 28 1.22 12.94 -6.69
N LEU A 29 1.80 11.92 -6.06
CA LEU A 29 1.99 10.60 -6.67
C LEU A 29 0.91 9.67 -6.14
N ILE A 30 0.23 8.96 -7.04
CA ILE A 30 -0.71 7.91 -6.69
C ILE A 30 -0.12 6.58 -7.16
N LEU A 31 0.28 5.74 -6.20
CA LEU A 31 0.80 4.41 -6.48
C LEU A 31 -0.35 3.43 -6.64
N ILE A 32 -0.42 2.80 -7.80
CA ILE A 32 -1.54 1.92 -8.17
C ILE A 32 -1.01 0.60 -8.73
N ALA A 33 -1.59 -0.49 -8.25
CA ALA A 33 -1.44 -1.83 -8.82
C ALA A 33 -2.73 -2.62 -8.56
N GLN A 34 -2.81 -3.89 -8.96
CA GLN A 34 -3.90 -4.77 -8.51
C GLN A 34 -3.81 -5.11 -7.02
N ASP A 35 -2.58 -5.11 -6.49
CA ASP A 35 -2.23 -5.32 -5.10
C ASP A 35 -0.89 -4.64 -4.88
N THR A 36 -0.92 -3.39 -4.40
CA THR A 36 0.29 -2.60 -4.13
C THR A 36 1.03 -3.08 -2.90
N SER A 37 0.32 -3.66 -1.93
CA SER A 37 0.93 -4.14 -0.68
C SER A 37 1.93 -5.29 -0.89
N ARG A 38 1.81 -6.03 -2.00
CA ARG A 38 2.74 -7.13 -2.36
C ARG A 38 3.97 -6.67 -3.15
N TYR A 39 4.11 -5.38 -3.40
CA TYR A 39 5.25 -4.85 -4.15
C TYR A 39 6.60 -5.42 -3.66
N GLY A 40 7.44 -5.80 -4.60
CA GLY A 40 8.79 -6.30 -4.35
C GLY A 40 8.88 -7.80 -4.05
N LYS A 41 7.76 -8.49 -3.77
CA LYS A 41 7.81 -9.91 -3.40
C LYS A 41 8.45 -10.81 -4.46
N ASP A 42 8.20 -10.52 -5.73
CA ASP A 42 8.76 -11.24 -6.89
C ASP A 42 10.20 -10.82 -7.20
N LEU A 43 10.57 -9.58 -6.91
CA LEU A 43 11.85 -8.99 -7.30
C LEU A 43 12.91 -9.09 -6.19
N TYR A 44 12.50 -8.89 -4.92
CA TYR A 44 13.40 -8.84 -3.75
C TYR A 44 13.18 -10.01 -2.77
N GLY A 45 12.18 -10.87 -3.01
CA GLY A 45 11.84 -11.98 -2.12
C GLY A 45 11.01 -11.60 -0.88
N GLU A 46 10.76 -10.30 -0.67
CA GLU A 46 10.01 -9.74 0.47
C GLU A 46 9.07 -8.63 0.03
N TYR A 47 8.09 -8.28 0.89
CA TYR A 47 7.26 -7.09 0.69
C TYR A 47 8.12 -5.85 0.92
N SER A 48 8.23 -4.97 -0.09
CA SER A 48 9.18 -3.86 -0.09
C SER A 48 8.52 -2.51 -0.39
N LEU A 49 7.20 -2.40 -0.19
CA LEU A 49 6.48 -1.14 -0.40
C LEU A 49 6.95 -0.06 0.56
N ASP A 50 7.26 -0.40 1.81
CA ASP A 50 7.87 0.48 2.81
C ASP A 50 9.19 1.07 2.31
N LYS A 51 10.08 0.24 1.76
CA LYS A 51 11.37 0.66 1.21
C LYS A 51 11.20 1.59 -0.01
N LEU A 52 10.22 1.30 -0.87
CA LEU A 52 9.87 2.18 -1.98
C LEU A 52 9.39 3.55 -1.48
N LEU A 53 8.48 3.56 -0.50
CA LEU A 53 7.94 4.78 0.08
C LEU A 53 9.05 5.62 0.73
N GLU A 54 9.99 5.01 1.47
CA GLU A 54 11.16 5.69 2.04
C GLU A 54 12.04 6.37 0.99
N LYS A 55 12.12 5.84 -0.21
CA LYS A 55 12.83 6.49 -1.32
C LYS A 55 12.00 7.59 -1.96
N LEU A 56 10.70 7.37 -2.16
CA LEU A 56 9.84 8.36 -2.80
C LEU A 56 9.64 9.62 -1.95
N VAL A 57 9.65 9.53 -0.61
CA VAL A 57 9.54 10.71 0.25
C VAL A 57 10.73 11.67 0.13
N THR A 58 11.90 11.20 -0.35
CA THR A 58 13.08 12.03 -0.58
C THR A 58 13.01 12.83 -1.90
N VAL A 59 12.06 12.52 -2.78
CA VAL A 59 11.91 13.21 -4.07
C VAL A 59 11.43 14.64 -3.83
N ASP A 60 12.25 15.61 -4.26
CA ASP A 60 11.92 17.02 -4.15
C ASP A 60 10.78 17.40 -5.11
N GLY A 61 9.92 18.33 -4.68
CA GLY A 61 8.79 18.82 -5.47
C GLY A 61 7.50 18.00 -5.31
N ILE A 62 7.56 16.73 -4.91
CA ILE A 62 6.40 15.94 -4.52
C ILE A 62 5.97 16.33 -3.11
N LYS A 63 4.67 16.60 -2.94
CA LYS A 63 4.06 16.96 -1.65
C LYS A 63 3.30 15.80 -1.02
N TRP A 64 2.64 14.96 -1.83
CA TRP A 64 1.81 13.86 -1.35
C TRP A 64 2.10 12.57 -2.11
N ILE A 65 2.12 11.47 -1.36
CA ILE A 65 2.22 10.10 -1.88
C ILE A 65 1.03 9.34 -1.35
N ARG A 66 0.17 8.92 -2.26
CA ARG A 66 -1.01 8.12 -1.96
C ARG A 66 -0.86 6.72 -2.50
N VAL A 67 -1.26 5.72 -1.72
CA VAL A 67 -1.23 4.32 -2.15
C VAL A 67 -2.65 3.77 -2.19
N HIS A 68 -2.98 3.08 -3.26
CA HIS A 68 -4.27 2.41 -3.46
C HIS A 68 -4.10 0.89 -3.50
N TYR A 69 -5.20 0.17 -3.20
CA TYR A 69 -5.34 -1.28 -3.32
C TYR A 69 -4.39 -2.07 -2.42
N PHE A 70 -4.63 -1.97 -1.12
CA PHE A 70 -3.99 -2.82 -0.14
C PHE A 70 -4.78 -4.11 0.09
N TYR A 71 -4.07 -5.23 0.23
CA TYR A 71 -4.66 -6.43 0.81
C TYR A 71 -4.27 -6.56 2.29
N PRO A 72 -5.23 -6.84 3.19
CA PRO A 72 -4.97 -6.85 4.64
C PRO A 72 -3.80 -7.75 5.05
N GLU A 73 -3.68 -8.92 4.41
CA GLU A 73 -2.64 -9.91 4.68
C GLU A 73 -1.23 -9.49 4.28
N ALA A 74 -1.10 -8.49 3.43
CA ALA A 74 0.20 -8.00 2.94
C ALA A 74 0.60 -6.64 3.52
N ILE A 75 -0.24 -6.03 4.36
CA ILE A 75 0.12 -4.84 5.12
C ILE A 75 1.00 -5.26 6.30
N THR A 76 2.29 -4.97 6.24
CA THR A 76 3.26 -5.28 7.31
C THR A 76 3.27 -4.20 8.39
N ASP A 77 3.77 -4.52 9.57
CA ASP A 77 3.96 -3.53 10.63
C ASP A 77 4.99 -2.47 10.21
N SER A 78 6.05 -2.86 9.48
CA SER A 78 7.04 -1.94 8.89
C SER A 78 6.39 -0.93 7.92
N LEU A 79 5.43 -1.38 7.11
CA LEU A 79 4.70 -0.48 6.20
C LEU A 79 3.86 0.54 6.98
N ILE A 80 3.16 0.10 8.03
CA ILE A 80 2.37 1.00 8.90
C ILE A 80 3.28 2.03 9.58
N ASP A 81 4.43 1.59 10.14
CA ASP A 81 5.41 2.46 10.77
C ASP A 81 5.99 3.49 9.78
N THR A 82 6.30 3.06 8.54
CA THR A 82 6.78 3.96 7.48
C THR A 82 5.71 4.99 7.09
N MET A 83 4.45 4.57 6.95
CA MET A 83 3.36 5.49 6.63
C MET A 83 3.12 6.50 7.75
N ALA A 84 3.18 6.07 9.00
CA ALA A 84 3.02 6.94 10.16
C ALA A 84 4.19 7.93 10.36
N LYS A 85 5.39 7.58 9.88
CA LYS A 85 6.62 8.36 10.07
C LYS A 85 6.72 9.59 9.15
N TYR A 86 6.19 9.52 7.95
CA TYR A 86 6.43 10.53 6.92
C TYR A 86 5.18 11.29 6.50
N ASP A 87 5.10 12.57 6.80
CA ASP A 87 3.97 13.46 6.48
C ASP A 87 3.63 13.54 4.98
N LYS A 88 4.61 13.28 4.11
CA LYS A 88 4.37 13.22 2.65
C LYS A 88 3.49 12.03 2.26
N ILE A 89 3.43 10.97 3.07
CA ILE A 89 2.60 9.81 2.80
C ILE A 89 1.21 10.10 3.36
N CYS A 90 0.20 10.06 2.50
CA CYS A 90 -1.17 10.33 2.92
C CYS A 90 -1.64 9.32 3.98
N ASN A 91 -2.22 9.82 5.08
CA ASN A 91 -2.90 9.00 6.10
C ASN A 91 -4.19 8.40 5.53
N TYR A 92 -4.04 7.54 4.53
CA TYR A 92 -5.11 6.98 3.75
C TYR A 92 -4.78 5.53 3.35
N ILE A 93 -5.69 4.63 3.61
CA ILE A 93 -5.58 3.22 3.26
C ILE A 93 -6.84 2.79 2.51
N ASP A 94 -6.67 2.29 1.28
CA ASP A 94 -7.71 1.72 0.46
C ASP A 94 -7.62 0.18 0.54
N MET A 95 -8.36 -0.39 1.49
CA MET A 95 -8.28 -1.81 1.86
C MET A 95 -9.67 -2.45 1.74
N PRO A 96 -10.00 -3.10 0.61
CA PRO A 96 -11.28 -3.78 0.44
C PRO A 96 -11.35 -5.01 1.34
N VAL A 97 -12.27 -5.01 2.32
CA VAL A 97 -12.48 -6.13 3.25
C VAL A 97 -13.36 -7.21 2.63
N GLN A 98 -14.17 -6.88 1.62
CA GLN A 98 -15.06 -7.75 0.85
C GLN A 98 -16.27 -8.28 1.64
N HIS A 99 -16.07 -8.81 2.83
CA HIS A 99 -17.13 -9.27 3.72
C HIS A 99 -16.63 -9.41 5.18
N GLY A 100 -17.56 -9.34 6.16
CA GLY A 100 -17.26 -9.48 7.58
C GLY A 100 -17.47 -10.91 8.14
N ASN A 101 -17.88 -11.89 7.33
CA ASN A 101 -18.13 -13.27 7.77
C ASN A 101 -17.07 -14.21 7.20
N ASN A 102 -16.42 -15.00 8.07
CA ASN A 102 -15.32 -15.90 7.69
C ASN A 102 -15.74 -17.01 6.70
N GLU A 103 -16.98 -17.52 6.81
CA GLU A 103 -17.45 -18.54 5.86
C GLU A 103 -17.61 -17.94 4.45
N ILE A 104 -18.16 -16.74 4.35
CA ILE A 104 -18.32 -16.05 3.07
C ILE A 104 -16.95 -15.68 2.50
N LEU A 105 -16.02 -15.15 3.31
CA LEU A 105 -14.65 -14.89 2.89
C LEU A 105 -13.97 -16.13 2.32
N ARG A 106 -14.14 -17.28 2.98
CA ARG A 106 -13.62 -18.57 2.47
C ARG A 106 -14.24 -18.97 1.13
N ARG A 107 -15.56 -18.80 0.97
CA ARG A 107 -16.25 -19.08 -0.32
C ARG A 107 -15.78 -18.14 -1.44
N MET A 108 -15.39 -16.91 -1.10
CA MET A 108 -14.78 -15.94 -2.02
C MET A 108 -13.30 -16.18 -2.28
N ALA A 109 -12.74 -17.30 -1.80
CA ALA A 109 -11.31 -17.63 -1.85
C ALA A 109 -10.39 -16.56 -1.22
N ARG A 110 -10.90 -15.82 -0.21
CA ARG A 110 -10.11 -14.88 0.58
C ARG A 110 -9.33 -15.64 1.66
N ARG A 111 -8.09 -15.23 1.86
CA ARG A 111 -7.18 -15.84 2.85
C ARG A 111 -7.24 -15.16 4.21
N THR A 112 -7.72 -13.93 4.24
CA THR A 112 -7.84 -13.13 5.47
C THR A 112 -9.13 -13.43 6.19
N THR A 113 -9.08 -13.57 7.52
CA THR A 113 -10.25 -13.73 8.39
C THR A 113 -10.71 -12.37 8.93
N GLN A 114 -11.94 -12.33 9.49
CA GLN A 114 -12.48 -11.14 10.15
C GLN A 114 -11.54 -10.69 11.29
N GLU A 115 -11.05 -11.61 12.11
CA GLU A 115 -10.19 -11.32 13.26
C GLU A 115 -8.87 -10.68 12.80
N GLN A 116 -8.26 -11.21 11.74
CA GLN A 116 -7.03 -10.65 11.15
C GLN A 116 -7.26 -9.25 10.57
N MET A 117 -8.41 -9.00 9.94
CA MET A 117 -8.76 -7.66 9.45
C MET A 117 -8.93 -6.67 10.60
N VAL A 118 -9.65 -7.07 11.66
CA VAL A 118 -9.84 -6.23 12.84
C VAL A 118 -8.50 -5.91 13.52
N GLU A 119 -7.63 -6.92 13.71
CA GLU A 119 -6.29 -6.74 14.26
C GLU A 119 -5.49 -5.73 13.42
N ARG A 120 -5.52 -5.86 12.09
CA ARG A 120 -4.79 -4.95 11.18
C ARG A 120 -5.32 -3.53 11.25
N ILE A 121 -6.66 -3.35 11.27
CA ILE A 121 -7.30 -2.04 11.43
C ILE A 121 -6.91 -1.40 12.78
N ASN A 122 -6.91 -2.18 13.85
CA ASN A 122 -6.53 -1.67 15.17
C ASN A 122 -5.07 -1.19 15.20
N LYS A 123 -4.13 -1.95 14.62
CA LYS A 123 -2.73 -1.54 14.48
C LYS A 123 -2.58 -0.24 13.67
N ILE A 124 -3.33 -0.12 12.57
CA ILE A 124 -3.35 1.12 11.78
C ILE A 124 -3.85 2.29 12.61
N ARG A 125 -4.95 2.11 13.34
CA ARG A 125 -5.53 3.16 14.21
C ARG A 125 -4.64 3.55 15.38
N GLU A 126 -3.89 2.59 15.94
CA GLU A 126 -2.92 2.84 17.01
C GLU A 126 -1.77 3.75 16.52
N LYS A 127 -1.24 3.50 15.34
CA LYS A 127 -0.10 4.25 14.78
C LYS A 127 -0.52 5.52 14.05
N MET A 128 -1.68 5.51 13.43
CA MET A 128 -2.25 6.60 12.63
C MET A 128 -3.73 6.83 13.02
N PRO A 129 -4.03 7.49 14.16
CA PRO A 129 -5.41 7.68 14.65
C PRO A 129 -6.32 8.37 13.63
N ASP A 130 -5.79 9.32 12.87
CA ASP A 130 -6.52 10.10 11.86
C ASP A 130 -6.55 9.45 10.46
N CYS A 131 -6.06 8.21 10.33
CA CYS A 131 -6.02 7.52 9.05
C CYS A 131 -7.43 7.30 8.50
N THR A 132 -7.67 7.75 7.28
CA THR A 132 -8.90 7.43 6.54
C THR A 132 -8.79 6.03 5.94
N ILE A 133 -9.67 5.13 6.32
CA ILE A 133 -9.74 3.78 5.73
C ILE A 133 -10.94 3.73 4.79
N ARG A 134 -10.65 3.59 3.50
CA ARG A 134 -11.65 3.28 2.47
C ARG A 134 -11.76 1.77 2.32
N THR A 135 -12.99 1.27 2.20
CA THR A 135 -13.23 -0.15 1.98
C THR A 135 -14.33 -0.38 0.94
N SER A 136 -14.37 -1.60 0.41
CA SER A 136 -15.49 -2.14 -0.36
C SER A 136 -15.99 -3.40 0.34
N ILE A 137 -17.31 -3.55 0.38
CA ILE A 137 -18.04 -4.67 0.98
C ILE A 137 -18.93 -5.30 -0.10
#